data_4a6a42006523a55f470a5a904f292805
#
_entry.id   4a6a42006523a55f470a5a904f292805
#
_cell.length_a   1.000
_cell.length_b   1.000
_cell.length_c   1.000
_cell.angle_alpha   90.00
_cell.angle_beta   90.00
_cell.angle_gamma   90.00
#
_symmetry.space_group_name_H-M   'P 1'
#
loop_
_entity.id
_entity.type
_entity.pdbx_description
1 polymer ?
#
loop_
_entity_poly.entity_id
_entity_poly.type
_entity_poly.pdbx_seq_one_letter_code
_entity_poly.pdbx_strand_id
1 'polypeptide(L)'
;MKKLFAVASFVWLASVSPLLAQAILLPIGSGPFAIELNQDATLALVVNRNSNSVSIVNLADNLIRNTITVGTFPTSVAINPNTNQAVVTNYGSDNVSVIDIGSATVVATITVGKADTSNPSFRYNPRDVAIDTTNNIAIVANLNGNSVSLIDLNSNSLIVAEPIPVGTNPISVAYYREKDIALVANYQSNSVSVIDMKNRARIRDISVGLKPVDIALNLQTKKAVVVNSDTNDISVLDLDKASNLVSSPVDATVTVGSRPFGAVINPSTNFAAVVSSGNKSISMVNLGDNTKFTTVVTGIGDTPTHIALNPANNTALVASPTNDSIYSAQLGFVNYLPFAVDTEAFRSNLGVTNIGTAEANIQIELRDKDGNIMASGATKVSARGLKQLNNVNRVLLGTDQVTNTLGSLRVMSDQPFSSFISVIDNSSNDPGLQVGRSGGFPKLLINSATSTGAFRSRLALLNLGNTRAVVKLTARSNETGEILATKEGIFIELNGFFYSDDIFGEMGVENNFGPLEIESPNLQPLVGVTLIGSTSRTSGFLEAVPIE
;
A
#
# COMPACT_ATOMS: atom_id res chain seq x y z
N MET A 1 48.53 18.26 -12.73
CA MET A 1 47.87 17.38 -13.71
C MET A 1 46.68 16.72 -13.02
N LYS A 2 45.49 17.27 -13.22
CA LYS A 2 44.24 16.72 -12.67
C LYS A 2 43.79 15.56 -13.57
N LYS A 3 43.82 14.34 -13.08
CA LYS A 3 43.23 13.20 -13.80
C LYS A 3 41.72 13.20 -13.53
N LEU A 4 40.96 13.51 -14.57
CA LEU A 4 39.51 13.27 -14.64
C LEU A 4 39.29 11.75 -14.73
N PHE A 5 38.75 11.14 -13.70
CA PHE A 5 38.17 9.80 -13.82
C PHE A 5 36.73 9.95 -14.28
N ALA A 6 36.46 9.62 -15.52
CA ALA A 6 35.11 9.43 -16.02
C ALA A 6 34.57 8.10 -15.48
N VAL A 7 33.65 8.16 -14.54
CA VAL A 7 32.84 7.00 -14.15
C VAL A 7 31.78 6.82 -15.23
N ALA A 8 31.93 5.81 -16.08
CA ALA A 8 30.91 5.39 -17.01
C ALA A 8 29.77 4.72 -16.24
N SER A 9 28.73 5.50 -15.93
CA SER A 9 27.47 4.96 -15.43
C SER A 9 26.76 4.23 -16.56
N PHE A 10 26.75 2.90 -16.55
CA PHE A 10 25.81 2.13 -17.35
C PHE A 10 24.41 2.33 -16.77
N VAL A 11 23.70 3.30 -17.33
CA VAL A 11 22.26 3.45 -17.10
C VAL A 11 21.57 2.36 -17.91
N TRP A 12 21.07 1.33 -17.27
CA TRP A 12 20.04 0.50 -17.84
C TRP A 12 18.81 1.40 -18.05
N LEU A 13 18.60 1.84 -19.27
CA LEU A 13 17.35 2.45 -19.71
C LEU A 13 16.29 1.33 -19.74
N ALA A 14 15.66 1.07 -18.62
CA ALA A 14 14.32 0.49 -18.65
C ALA A 14 13.47 1.48 -19.47
N SER A 15 12.88 1.02 -20.56
CA SER A 15 11.99 1.80 -21.39
C SER A 15 10.80 2.26 -20.52
N VAL A 16 10.87 3.48 -20.04
CA VAL A 16 9.80 4.10 -19.26
C VAL A 16 8.77 4.60 -20.26
N SER A 17 7.74 3.80 -20.49
CA SER A 17 6.52 4.27 -21.13
C SER A 17 5.89 5.38 -20.26
N PRO A 18 5.34 6.43 -20.86
CA PRO A 18 4.63 7.45 -20.09
C PRO A 18 3.50 6.81 -19.29
N LEU A 19 3.13 7.43 -18.16
CA LEU A 19 2.00 7.08 -17.27
C LEU A 19 0.66 7.05 -18.03
N LEU A 20 0.51 6.08 -18.91
CA LEU A 20 -0.77 5.73 -19.51
C LEU A 20 -1.27 4.50 -18.76
N ALA A 21 -2.47 4.58 -18.21
CA ALA A 21 -3.16 3.37 -17.79
C ALA A 21 -3.22 2.44 -18.99
N GLN A 22 -2.69 1.23 -18.82
CA GLN A 22 -2.77 0.22 -19.84
C GLN A 22 -4.05 -0.57 -19.60
N ALA A 23 -4.92 -0.64 -20.60
CA ALA A 23 -6.03 -1.57 -20.54
C ALA A 23 -5.46 -2.98 -20.48
N ILE A 24 -5.70 -3.68 -19.39
CA ILE A 24 -5.55 -5.13 -19.34
C ILE A 24 -6.84 -5.66 -19.96
N LEU A 25 -6.83 -5.80 -21.30
CA LEU A 25 -7.96 -6.34 -22.04
C LEU A 25 -8.04 -7.85 -21.80
N LEU A 26 -8.69 -8.22 -20.70
CA LEU A 26 -9.09 -9.59 -20.46
C LEU A 26 -10.58 -9.70 -20.79
N PRO A 27 -11.04 -10.77 -21.42
CA PRO A 27 -12.47 -11.07 -21.56
C PRO A 27 -13.04 -11.52 -20.21
N ILE A 28 -13.03 -10.61 -19.21
CA ILE A 28 -13.36 -10.89 -17.81
C ILE A 28 -14.85 -11.07 -17.52
N GLY A 29 -15.71 -11.07 -18.48
CA GLY A 29 -17.13 -11.02 -18.30
C GLY A 29 -17.66 -9.60 -18.41
N SER A 30 -18.99 -9.45 -18.50
CA SER A 30 -19.61 -8.16 -18.77
C SER A 30 -19.89 -7.36 -17.51
N GLY A 31 -19.58 -6.07 -17.56
CA GLY A 31 -19.79 -5.11 -16.49
C GLY A 31 -18.91 -5.34 -15.25
N PRO A 32 -17.57 -5.37 -15.36
CA PRO A 32 -16.69 -5.47 -14.19
C PRO A 32 -16.94 -4.26 -13.29
N PHE A 33 -17.35 -4.53 -12.04
CA PHE A 33 -17.88 -3.49 -11.16
C PHE A 33 -17.03 -3.30 -9.90
N ALA A 34 -16.51 -4.37 -9.32
CA ALA A 34 -15.62 -4.35 -8.16
C ALA A 34 -14.41 -5.27 -8.38
N ILE A 35 -13.31 -4.94 -7.74
CA ILE A 35 -12.06 -5.71 -7.76
C ILE A 35 -11.52 -5.78 -6.35
N GLU A 36 -11.05 -6.96 -5.95
CA GLU A 36 -10.30 -7.16 -4.71
C GLU A 36 -9.07 -7.99 -5.00
N LEU A 37 -7.95 -7.66 -4.36
CA LEU A 37 -6.70 -8.41 -4.46
C LEU A 37 -6.56 -9.34 -3.26
N ASN A 38 -6.00 -10.54 -3.49
CA ASN A 38 -5.55 -11.37 -2.38
C ASN A 38 -4.35 -10.72 -1.65
N GLN A 39 -4.01 -11.21 -0.47
CA GLN A 39 -3.06 -10.55 0.43
C GLN A 39 -1.68 -10.32 -0.18
N ASP A 40 -1.19 -11.24 -1.02
CA ASP A 40 0.11 -11.15 -1.70
C ASP A 40 0.02 -10.46 -3.08
N ALA A 41 -1.16 -9.98 -3.45
CA ALA A 41 -1.45 -9.33 -4.73
C ALA A 41 -1.02 -10.18 -5.96
N THR A 42 -1.15 -11.49 -5.86
CA THR A 42 -0.92 -12.43 -6.99
C THR A 42 -2.19 -12.72 -7.77
N LEU A 43 -3.36 -12.59 -7.10
CA LEU A 43 -4.68 -12.80 -7.69
C LEU A 43 -5.55 -11.56 -7.53
N ALA A 44 -6.38 -11.29 -8.54
CA ALA A 44 -7.49 -10.36 -8.47
C ALA A 44 -8.82 -11.12 -8.64
N LEU A 45 -9.79 -10.84 -7.76
CA LEU A 45 -11.18 -11.26 -7.91
C LEU A 45 -11.96 -10.09 -8.52
N VAL A 46 -12.53 -10.31 -9.68
CA VAL A 46 -13.29 -9.29 -10.42
C VAL A 46 -14.75 -9.66 -10.45
N VAL A 47 -15.58 -8.80 -9.89
CA VAL A 47 -17.03 -8.95 -9.89
C VAL A 47 -17.60 -8.45 -11.21
N ASN A 48 -18.20 -9.33 -12.00
CA ASN A 48 -18.81 -9.04 -13.28
C ASN A 48 -20.33 -8.92 -13.12
N ARG A 49 -20.80 -7.70 -12.92
CA ARG A 49 -22.18 -7.41 -12.52
C ARG A 49 -23.22 -7.90 -13.53
N ASN A 50 -22.96 -7.68 -14.84
CA ASN A 50 -23.94 -7.99 -15.89
C ASN A 50 -23.94 -9.47 -16.27
N SER A 51 -22.81 -10.18 -16.09
CA SER A 51 -22.71 -11.62 -16.35
C SER A 51 -22.92 -12.49 -15.11
N ASN A 52 -23.25 -11.90 -13.94
CA ASN A 52 -23.54 -12.63 -12.71
C ASN A 52 -22.41 -13.59 -12.32
N SER A 53 -21.18 -13.13 -12.41
CA SER A 53 -20.00 -13.97 -12.18
C SER A 53 -18.87 -13.24 -11.47
N VAL A 54 -17.92 -14.00 -10.95
CA VAL A 54 -16.62 -13.52 -10.47
C VAL A 54 -15.52 -14.18 -11.28
N SER A 55 -14.61 -13.38 -11.85
CA SER A 55 -13.41 -13.88 -12.51
C SER A 55 -12.23 -13.85 -11.54
N ILE A 56 -11.47 -14.94 -11.47
CA ILE A 56 -10.19 -15.03 -10.77
C ILE A 56 -9.09 -14.81 -11.80
N VAL A 57 -8.35 -13.70 -11.66
CA VAL A 57 -7.28 -13.29 -12.58
C VAL A 57 -5.93 -13.46 -11.89
N ASN A 58 -5.00 -14.13 -12.54
CA ASN A 58 -3.60 -14.18 -12.09
C ASN A 58 -2.87 -12.94 -12.60
N LEU A 59 -2.26 -12.18 -11.68
CA LEU A 59 -1.63 -10.89 -11.99
C LEU A 59 -0.20 -11.01 -12.54
N ALA A 60 0.43 -12.19 -12.48
CA ALA A 60 1.76 -12.40 -13.06
C ALA A 60 1.72 -12.50 -14.58
N ASP A 61 0.66 -13.12 -15.13
CA ASP A 61 0.49 -13.33 -16.59
C ASP A 61 -0.76 -12.67 -17.15
N ASN A 62 -1.57 -12.03 -16.28
CA ASN A 62 -2.84 -11.39 -16.61
C ASN A 62 -3.85 -12.35 -17.27
N LEU A 63 -3.88 -13.62 -16.86
CA LEU A 63 -4.82 -14.60 -17.39
C LEU A 63 -5.92 -14.93 -16.40
N ILE A 64 -7.13 -15.13 -16.91
CA ILE A 64 -8.26 -15.64 -16.13
C ILE A 64 -8.00 -17.12 -15.82
N ARG A 65 -7.98 -17.47 -14.54
CA ARG A 65 -7.88 -18.86 -14.08
C ARG A 65 -9.25 -19.53 -14.06
N ASN A 66 -10.23 -18.83 -13.51
CA ASN A 66 -11.59 -19.36 -13.33
C ASN A 66 -12.62 -18.23 -13.49
N THR A 67 -13.83 -18.61 -13.90
CA THR A 67 -15.03 -17.76 -13.84
C THR A 67 -16.09 -18.52 -13.06
N ILE A 68 -16.57 -17.92 -11.98
CA ILE A 68 -17.48 -18.53 -11.01
C ILE A 68 -18.85 -17.85 -11.14
N THR A 69 -19.91 -18.61 -11.41
CA THR A 69 -21.27 -18.09 -11.38
C THR A 69 -21.71 -17.82 -9.93
N VAL A 70 -22.27 -16.66 -9.68
CA VAL A 70 -22.81 -16.23 -8.37
C VAL A 70 -24.28 -15.81 -8.49
N GLY A 71 -24.82 -15.10 -7.50
CA GLY A 71 -26.18 -14.54 -7.62
C GLY A 71 -26.28 -13.40 -8.63
N THR A 72 -27.51 -12.83 -8.76
CA THR A 72 -27.76 -11.81 -9.78
C THR A 72 -27.27 -10.42 -9.36
N PHE A 73 -26.75 -9.67 -10.36
CA PHE A 73 -26.19 -8.32 -10.18
C PHE A 73 -25.20 -8.23 -9.00
N PRO A 74 -24.10 -9.01 -8.99
CA PRO A 74 -23.10 -8.89 -7.94
C PRO A 74 -22.44 -7.51 -7.95
N THR A 75 -22.11 -6.96 -6.76
CA THR A 75 -21.66 -5.56 -6.63
C THR A 75 -20.39 -5.36 -5.84
N SER A 76 -20.03 -6.27 -4.97
CA SER A 76 -18.79 -6.17 -4.18
C SER A 76 -18.25 -7.55 -3.85
N VAL A 77 -16.97 -7.62 -3.52
CA VAL A 77 -16.29 -8.81 -3.04
C VAL A 77 -15.29 -8.43 -1.94
N ALA A 78 -15.22 -9.23 -0.89
CA ALA A 78 -14.18 -9.14 0.13
C ALA A 78 -13.53 -10.51 0.33
N ILE A 79 -12.22 -10.53 0.57
CA ILE A 79 -11.43 -11.75 0.77
C ILE A 79 -11.06 -11.90 2.24
N ASN A 80 -11.24 -13.09 2.81
CA ASN A 80 -10.61 -13.46 4.06
C ASN A 80 -9.31 -14.23 3.77
N PRO A 81 -8.14 -13.61 3.96
CA PRO A 81 -6.86 -14.26 3.68
C PRO A 81 -6.56 -15.45 4.61
N ASN A 82 -7.16 -15.47 5.83
CA ASN A 82 -6.92 -16.52 6.80
C ASN A 82 -7.59 -17.84 6.42
N THR A 83 -8.74 -17.77 5.71
CA THR A 83 -9.51 -18.95 5.29
C THR A 83 -9.47 -19.20 3.78
N ASN A 84 -8.84 -18.28 3.02
CA ASN A 84 -8.83 -18.28 1.55
C ASN A 84 -10.25 -18.29 0.94
N GLN A 85 -11.19 -17.63 1.61
CA GLN A 85 -12.57 -17.49 1.17
C GLN A 85 -12.84 -16.05 0.69
N ALA A 86 -13.78 -15.90 -0.23
CA ALA A 86 -14.31 -14.60 -0.64
C ALA A 86 -15.83 -14.57 -0.44
N VAL A 87 -16.34 -13.40 -0.06
CA VAL A 87 -17.78 -13.14 0.06
C VAL A 87 -18.18 -12.12 -1.01
N VAL A 88 -19.18 -12.46 -1.81
CA VAL A 88 -19.69 -11.64 -2.90
C VAL A 88 -21.12 -11.22 -2.61
N THR A 89 -21.40 -9.92 -2.64
CA THR A 89 -22.77 -9.39 -2.50
C THR A 89 -23.53 -9.47 -3.82
N ASN A 90 -24.70 -10.09 -3.82
CA ASN A 90 -25.55 -10.25 -4.98
C ASN A 90 -26.78 -9.33 -4.83
N TYR A 91 -26.66 -8.10 -5.31
CA TYR A 91 -27.66 -7.04 -5.17
C TYR A 91 -29.04 -7.45 -5.67
N GLY A 92 -29.10 -8.15 -6.81
CA GLY A 92 -30.37 -8.51 -7.46
C GLY A 92 -31.06 -9.72 -6.86
N SER A 93 -30.34 -10.62 -6.16
CA SER A 93 -30.88 -11.83 -5.57
C SER A 93 -30.96 -11.83 -4.05
N ASP A 94 -30.70 -10.70 -3.39
CA ASP A 94 -30.82 -10.50 -1.94
C ASP A 94 -30.01 -11.50 -1.09
N ASN A 95 -28.84 -11.88 -1.58
CA ASN A 95 -28.00 -12.84 -0.89
C ASN A 95 -26.50 -12.52 -1.07
N VAL A 96 -25.67 -13.25 -0.37
CA VAL A 96 -24.25 -13.31 -0.61
C VAL A 96 -23.84 -14.70 -1.06
N SER A 97 -22.83 -14.78 -1.93
CA SER A 97 -22.14 -16.04 -2.25
C SER A 97 -20.83 -16.11 -1.50
N VAL A 98 -20.57 -17.23 -0.80
CA VAL A 98 -19.27 -17.53 -0.21
C VAL A 98 -18.52 -18.43 -1.18
N ILE A 99 -17.33 -17.99 -1.60
CA ILE A 99 -16.48 -18.68 -2.57
C ILE A 99 -15.26 -19.21 -1.84
N ASP A 100 -14.93 -20.48 -2.07
CA ASP A 100 -13.59 -21.00 -1.80
C ASP A 100 -12.69 -20.69 -3.01
N ILE A 101 -11.66 -19.86 -2.79
CA ILE A 101 -10.79 -19.36 -3.87
C ILE A 101 -9.92 -20.50 -4.42
N GLY A 102 -9.48 -21.44 -3.56
CA GLY A 102 -8.61 -22.54 -3.95
C GLY A 102 -9.30 -23.53 -4.90
N SER A 103 -10.55 -23.91 -4.62
CA SER A 103 -11.35 -24.78 -5.48
C SER A 103 -12.12 -24.03 -6.58
N ALA A 104 -12.16 -22.70 -6.50
CA ALA A 104 -12.92 -21.82 -7.39
C ALA A 104 -14.42 -22.20 -7.46
N THR A 105 -15.05 -22.46 -6.32
CA THR A 105 -16.45 -22.87 -6.21
C THR A 105 -17.22 -22.05 -5.18
N VAL A 106 -18.53 -21.86 -5.40
CA VAL A 106 -19.43 -21.32 -4.36
C VAL A 106 -19.72 -22.42 -3.35
N VAL A 107 -19.34 -22.21 -2.09
CA VAL A 107 -19.53 -23.17 -0.99
C VAL A 107 -20.81 -22.88 -0.20
N ALA A 108 -21.32 -21.66 -0.23
CA ALA A 108 -22.58 -21.29 0.41
C ALA A 108 -23.24 -20.09 -0.29
N THR A 109 -24.58 -20.04 -0.21
CA THR A 109 -25.38 -18.87 -0.60
C THR A 109 -26.30 -18.53 0.57
N ILE A 110 -26.19 -17.29 1.09
CA ILE A 110 -26.84 -16.88 2.33
C ILE A 110 -27.72 -15.66 2.06
N THR A 111 -29.02 -15.78 2.28
CA THR A 111 -29.96 -14.66 2.16
C THR A 111 -29.69 -13.64 3.26
N VAL A 112 -29.60 -12.35 2.90
CA VAL A 112 -29.38 -11.26 3.86
C VAL A 112 -30.67 -10.56 4.25
N GLY A 113 -30.62 -9.83 5.37
CA GLY A 113 -31.80 -9.16 5.91
C GLY A 113 -32.80 -10.12 6.55
N LYS A 114 -33.98 -9.61 6.84
CA LYS A 114 -35.09 -10.38 7.40
C LYS A 114 -36.17 -10.56 6.37
N ALA A 115 -36.73 -11.76 6.26
CA ALA A 115 -37.88 -11.98 5.39
C ALA A 115 -39.06 -11.09 5.81
N ASP A 116 -39.49 -10.20 4.91
CA ASP A 116 -40.69 -9.36 5.14
C ASP A 116 -41.93 -10.14 4.67
N THR A 117 -42.65 -10.72 5.61
CA THR A 117 -43.88 -11.48 5.31
C THR A 117 -45.04 -10.58 4.89
N SER A 118 -44.97 -9.27 5.20
CA SER A 118 -45.99 -8.29 4.82
C SER A 118 -45.76 -7.74 3.41
N ASN A 119 -44.51 -7.74 2.95
CA ASN A 119 -44.11 -7.34 1.60
C ASN A 119 -43.09 -8.34 0.99
N PRO A 120 -43.54 -9.44 0.44
CA PRO A 120 -42.65 -10.45 -0.16
C PRO A 120 -41.81 -9.95 -1.35
N SER A 121 -42.17 -8.79 -1.89
CA SER A 121 -41.42 -8.13 -2.98
C SER A 121 -40.32 -7.18 -2.46
N PHE A 122 -40.25 -6.92 -1.16
CA PHE A 122 -39.21 -6.08 -0.58
C PHE A 122 -37.84 -6.73 -0.77
N ARG A 123 -36.87 -5.95 -1.17
CA ARG A 123 -35.49 -6.36 -1.39
C ARG A 123 -34.56 -5.54 -0.51
N TYR A 124 -33.68 -6.23 0.21
CA TYR A 124 -32.62 -5.61 1.04
C TYR A 124 -31.50 -5.01 0.18
N ASN A 125 -31.25 -5.62 -0.99
CA ASN A 125 -30.24 -5.20 -1.96
C ASN A 125 -28.84 -5.05 -1.31
N PRO A 126 -28.16 -6.17 -0.95
CA PRO A 126 -26.80 -6.11 -0.41
C PRO A 126 -25.88 -5.45 -1.44
N ARG A 127 -25.16 -4.43 -0.98
CA ARG A 127 -24.39 -3.55 -1.86
C ARG A 127 -22.89 -3.72 -1.69
N ASP A 128 -22.43 -3.83 -0.45
CA ASP A 128 -21.01 -3.93 -0.10
C ASP A 128 -20.79 -4.88 1.07
N VAL A 129 -19.56 -5.40 1.20
CA VAL A 129 -19.18 -6.34 2.25
C VAL A 129 -17.76 -6.08 2.74
N ALA A 130 -17.57 -6.10 4.06
CA ALA A 130 -16.27 -6.16 4.72
C ALA A 130 -16.18 -7.43 5.57
N ILE A 131 -14.97 -7.89 5.88
CA ILE A 131 -14.76 -9.09 6.70
C ILE A 131 -13.94 -8.75 7.95
N ASP A 132 -14.46 -9.11 9.11
CA ASP A 132 -13.66 -9.33 10.31
C ASP A 132 -12.90 -10.65 10.14
N THR A 133 -11.65 -10.56 9.74
CA THR A 133 -10.80 -11.71 9.46
C THR A 133 -10.38 -12.48 10.71
N THR A 134 -10.51 -11.89 11.90
CA THR A 134 -10.19 -12.52 13.19
C THR A 134 -11.29 -13.46 13.64
N ASN A 135 -12.55 -12.99 13.58
CA ASN A 135 -13.71 -13.77 14.01
C ASN A 135 -14.41 -14.47 12.85
N ASN A 136 -13.92 -14.29 11.61
CA ASN A 136 -14.52 -14.84 10.38
C ASN A 136 -15.98 -14.41 10.17
N ILE A 137 -16.25 -13.10 10.35
CA ILE A 137 -17.58 -12.50 10.22
C ILE A 137 -17.63 -11.60 9.00
N ALA A 138 -18.59 -11.83 8.11
CA ALA A 138 -18.89 -10.88 7.03
C ALA A 138 -19.92 -9.84 7.51
N ILE A 139 -19.65 -8.58 7.16
CA ILE A 139 -20.45 -7.40 7.50
C ILE A 139 -21.01 -6.86 6.19
N VAL A 140 -22.31 -6.95 5.97
CA VAL A 140 -22.96 -6.68 4.68
C VAL A 140 -23.86 -5.46 4.78
N ALA A 141 -23.60 -4.43 3.97
CA ALA A 141 -24.43 -3.24 3.86
C ALA A 141 -25.64 -3.52 2.94
N ASN A 142 -26.85 -3.39 3.48
CA ASN A 142 -28.12 -3.62 2.77
C ASN A 142 -28.73 -2.29 2.35
N LEU A 143 -28.54 -1.90 1.09
CA LEU A 143 -28.86 -0.56 0.58
C LEU A 143 -30.31 -0.14 0.86
N ASN A 144 -31.30 -0.91 0.41
CA ASN A 144 -32.71 -0.57 0.62
C ASN A 144 -33.20 -0.96 2.01
N GLY A 145 -32.49 -1.88 2.68
CA GLY A 145 -32.81 -2.29 4.05
C GLY A 145 -32.42 -1.25 5.10
N ASN A 146 -31.65 -0.21 4.73
CA ASN A 146 -31.10 0.77 5.68
C ASN A 146 -30.46 0.10 6.90
N SER A 147 -29.72 -0.96 6.66
CA SER A 147 -29.23 -1.86 7.72
C SER A 147 -27.95 -2.58 7.32
N VAL A 148 -27.35 -3.24 8.30
CA VAL A 148 -26.21 -4.14 8.13
C VAL A 148 -26.58 -5.54 8.61
N SER A 149 -26.29 -6.56 7.80
CA SER A 149 -26.37 -7.97 8.19
C SER A 149 -25.00 -8.48 8.61
N LEU A 150 -24.96 -9.31 9.65
CA LEU A 150 -23.75 -9.99 10.12
C LEU A 150 -23.87 -11.50 9.82
N ILE A 151 -22.85 -12.05 9.18
CA ILE A 151 -22.79 -13.48 8.78
C ILE A 151 -21.59 -14.14 9.42
N ASP A 152 -21.80 -15.21 10.14
CA ASP A 152 -20.74 -16.12 10.58
C ASP A 152 -20.33 -17.03 9.40
N LEU A 153 -19.13 -16.86 8.90
CA LEU A 153 -18.59 -17.63 7.77
C LEU A 153 -18.13 -19.04 8.17
N ASN A 154 -18.04 -19.35 9.48
CA ASN A 154 -17.75 -20.71 9.93
C ASN A 154 -19.01 -21.60 9.83
N SER A 155 -20.17 -21.04 10.14
CA SER A 155 -21.46 -21.72 10.06
C SER A 155 -22.26 -21.40 8.78
N ASN A 156 -21.81 -20.42 8.00
CA ASN A 156 -22.50 -19.89 6.81
C ASN A 156 -23.94 -19.46 7.13
N SER A 157 -24.14 -18.73 8.23
CA SER A 157 -25.46 -18.32 8.69
C SER A 157 -25.47 -16.89 9.25
N LEU A 158 -26.64 -16.26 9.28
CA LEU A 158 -26.81 -14.96 9.94
C LEU A 158 -26.54 -15.09 11.44
N ILE A 159 -25.72 -14.19 12.00
CA ILE A 159 -25.44 -14.10 13.44
C ILE A 159 -26.68 -13.61 14.20
N VAL A 160 -27.41 -12.65 13.61
CA VAL A 160 -28.65 -12.09 14.15
C VAL A 160 -29.71 -12.06 13.07
N ALA A 161 -30.93 -12.43 13.45
CA ALA A 161 -32.06 -12.43 12.51
C ALA A 161 -32.50 -11.02 12.13
N GLU A 162 -32.36 -10.05 13.05
CA GLU A 162 -32.67 -8.63 12.82
C GLU A 162 -31.38 -7.89 12.41
N PRO A 163 -31.31 -7.35 11.19
CA PRO A 163 -30.17 -6.56 10.78
C PRO A 163 -30.00 -5.28 11.62
N ILE A 164 -28.76 -4.82 11.78
CA ILE A 164 -28.44 -3.61 12.56
C ILE A 164 -28.87 -2.38 11.77
N PRO A 165 -29.76 -1.49 12.29
CA PRO A 165 -30.20 -0.31 11.57
C PRO A 165 -29.08 0.73 11.48
N VAL A 166 -28.92 1.35 10.30
CA VAL A 166 -27.94 2.43 10.02
C VAL A 166 -28.65 3.63 9.36
N GLY A 167 -27.93 4.53 8.74
CA GLY A 167 -28.51 5.61 7.96
C GLY A 167 -29.17 5.13 6.66
N THR A 168 -29.68 6.06 5.86
CA THR A 168 -30.46 5.76 4.65
C THR A 168 -29.53 5.42 3.48
N ASN A 169 -29.84 4.33 2.78
CA ASN A 169 -29.12 3.78 1.65
C ASN A 169 -27.62 3.55 1.96
N PRO A 170 -27.27 2.63 2.86
CA PRO A 170 -25.89 2.25 3.09
C PRO A 170 -25.31 1.61 1.82
N ILE A 171 -24.16 2.10 1.36
CA ILE A 171 -23.56 1.74 0.08
C ILE A 171 -22.16 1.15 0.19
N SER A 172 -21.43 1.46 1.26
CA SER A 172 -20.11 0.90 1.53
C SER A 172 -19.95 0.61 3.02
N VAL A 173 -19.13 -0.39 3.35
CA VAL A 173 -18.81 -0.79 4.73
C VAL A 173 -17.34 -1.13 4.85
N ALA A 174 -16.72 -0.68 5.94
CA ALA A 174 -15.33 -0.99 6.27
C ALA A 174 -15.22 -1.41 7.75
N TYR A 175 -14.32 -2.35 8.06
CA TYR A 175 -14.12 -2.85 9.42
C TYR A 175 -12.79 -2.39 10.01
N TYR A 176 -12.85 -1.74 11.17
CA TYR A 176 -11.69 -1.30 11.93
C TYR A 176 -11.44 -2.19 13.14
N ARG A 177 -10.50 -3.12 13.00
CA ARG A 177 -10.22 -4.19 13.97
C ARG A 177 -9.76 -3.68 15.33
N GLU A 178 -8.92 -2.63 15.40
CA GLU A 178 -8.35 -2.17 16.68
C GLU A 178 -9.40 -1.68 17.68
N LYS A 179 -10.53 -1.20 17.20
CA LYS A 179 -11.65 -0.72 18.04
C LYS A 179 -12.88 -1.62 17.97
N ASP A 180 -12.82 -2.69 17.17
CA ASP A 180 -13.94 -3.60 16.90
C ASP A 180 -15.21 -2.84 16.46
N ILE A 181 -15.04 -1.96 15.46
CA ILE A 181 -16.14 -1.14 14.90
C ILE A 181 -16.23 -1.32 13.39
N ALA A 182 -17.46 -1.23 12.86
CA ALA A 182 -17.71 -1.07 11.45
C ALA A 182 -18.13 0.37 11.13
N LEU A 183 -17.64 0.88 10.01
CA LEU A 183 -17.99 2.19 9.45
C LEU A 183 -18.85 1.95 8.21
N VAL A 184 -20.02 2.59 8.11
CA VAL A 184 -20.98 2.39 7.03
C VAL A 184 -21.33 3.71 6.38
N ALA A 185 -21.00 3.87 5.09
CA ALA A 185 -21.33 5.06 4.31
C ALA A 185 -22.81 5.04 3.90
N ASN A 186 -23.57 6.01 4.36
CA ASN A 186 -25.00 6.15 4.09
C ASN A 186 -25.22 7.21 3.00
N TYR A 187 -25.38 6.75 1.77
CA TYR A 187 -25.47 7.58 0.57
C TYR A 187 -26.51 8.69 0.65
N GLN A 188 -27.73 8.38 1.10
CA GLN A 188 -28.82 9.34 1.13
C GLN A 188 -28.80 10.23 2.39
N SER A 189 -28.25 9.74 3.52
CA SER A 189 -28.17 10.53 4.76
C SER A 189 -26.91 11.37 4.85
N ASN A 190 -25.98 11.31 3.91
CA ASN A 190 -24.73 12.08 3.91
C ASN A 190 -23.93 11.88 5.21
N SER A 191 -23.85 10.65 5.67
CA SER A 191 -23.25 10.31 6.95
C SER A 191 -22.51 8.97 6.90
N VAL A 192 -21.67 8.74 7.90
CA VAL A 192 -21.08 7.43 8.19
C VAL A 192 -21.63 6.95 9.51
N SER A 193 -22.35 5.82 9.53
CA SER A 193 -22.75 5.14 10.78
C SER A 193 -21.58 4.38 11.36
N VAL A 194 -21.37 4.47 12.66
CA VAL A 194 -20.38 3.69 13.42
C VAL A 194 -21.13 2.61 14.19
N ILE A 195 -20.75 1.36 13.97
CA ILE A 195 -21.33 0.17 14.62
C ILE A 195 -20.30 -0.41 15.58
N ASP A 196 -20.68 -0.63 16.83
CA ASP A 196 -19.98 -1.46 17.79
C ASP A 196 -20.26 -2.93 17.46
N MET A 197 -19.23 -3.67 17.02
CA MET A 197 -19.38 -5.05 16.58
C MET A 197 -19.60 -6.01 17.75
N LYS A 198 -19.04 -5.71 18.92
CA LYS A 198 -19.22 -6.50 20.14
C LYS A 198 -20.67 -6.45 20.64
N ASN A 199 -21.24 -5.24 20.70
CA ASN A 199 -22.61 -5.01 21.16
C ASN A 199 -23.63 -5.12 20.02
N ARG A 200 -23.18 -5.17 18.74
CA ARG A 200 -24.01 -5.24 17.54
C ARG A 200 -25.02 -4.09 17.47
N ALA A 201 -24.53 -2.90 17.74
CA ALA A 201 -25.37 -1.72 17.84
C ALA A 201 -24.71 -0.50 17.18
N ARG A 202 -25.52 0.37 16.56
CA ARG A 202 -25.04 1.65 16.07
C ARG A 202 -24.70 2.58 17.26
N ILE A 203 -23.47 3.13 17.26
CA ILE A 203 -22.99 4.05 18.30
C ILE A 203 -23.38 5.49 17.95
N ARG A 204 -23.10 5.92 16.71
CA ARG A 204 -23.31 7.28 16.23
C ARG A 204 -23.33 7.37 14.70
N ASP A 205 -23.72 8.52 14.20
CA ASP A 205 -23.49 8.93 12.81
C ASP A 205 -22.50 10.10 12.77
N ILE A 206 -21.62 10.07 11.79
CA ILE A 206 -20.62 11.11 11.49
C ILE A 206 -21.08 11.81 10.21
N SER A 207 -21.32 13.12 10.27
CA SER A 207 -21.63 13.91 9.06
C SER A 207 -20.40 14.04 8.18
N VAL A 208 -20.56 13.80 6.88
CA VAL A 208 -19.51 13.88 5.84
C VAL A 208 -20.02 14.71 4.65
N GLY A 209 -19.32 14.68 3.51
CA GLY A 209 -19.82 15.33 2.29
C GLY A 209 -21.06 14.66 1.70
N LEU A 210 -21.58 15.19 0.60
CA LEU A 210 -22.82 14.71 0.00
C LEU A 210 -22.61 13.40 -0.77
N LYS A 211 -23.54 12.48 -0.56
CA LYS A 211 -23.57 11.14 -1.19
C LYS A 211 -22.25 10.38 -1.02
N PRO A 212 -21.88 10.00 0.22
CA PRO A 212 -20.75 9.14 0.44
C PRO A 212 -20.97 7.78 -0.23
N VAL A 213 -19.98 7.31 -1.00
CA VAL A 213 -20.08 6.12 -1.85
C VAL A 213 -19.08 5.03 -1.50
N ASP A 214 -17.97 5.36 -0.82
CA ASP A 214 -16.94 4.40 -0.49
C ASP A 214 -16.16 4.80 0.77
N ILE A 215 -15.58 3.80 1.47
CA ILE A 215 -14.74 3.98 2.66
C ILE A 215 -13.49 3.11 2.53
N ALA A 216 -12.32 3.75 2.53
CA ALA A 216 -11.03 3.06 2.61
C ALA A 216 -10.33 3.35 3.95
N LEU A 217 -9.63 2.35 4.50
CA LEU A 217 -8.94 2.46 5.80
C LEU A 217 -7.43 2.37 5.65
N ASN A 218 -6.69 3.19 6.40
CA ASN A 218 -5.29 2.96 6.73
C ASN A 218 -5.18 2.62 8.22
N LEU A 219 -5.01 1.35 8.51
CA LEU A 219 -4.93 0.85 9.90
C LEU A 219 -3.65 1.30 10.62
N GLN A 220 -2.57 1.59 9.87
CA GLN A 220 -1.28 2.00 10.43
C GLN A 220 -1.32 3.44 10.94
N THR A 221 -1.88 4.35 10.14
CA THR A 221 -2.01 5.77 10.51
C THR A 221 -3.34 6.10 11.14
N LYS A 222 -4.21 5.07 11.31
CA LYS A 222 -5.55 5.19 11.90
C LYS A 222 -6.42 6.24 11.22
N LYS A 223 -6.35 6.27 9.89
CA LYS A 223 -7.15 7.17 9.06
C LYS A 223 -8.16 6.38 8.24
N ALA A 224 -9.32 6.99 8.02
CA ALA A 224 -10.26 6.56 7.00
C ALA A 224 -10.47 7.67 5.98
N VAL A 225 -10.72 7.29 4.75
CA VAL A 225 -11.14 8.17 3.66
C VAL A 225 -12.55 7.79 3.29
N VAL A 226 -13.47 8.76 3.34
CA VAL A 226 -14.85 8.62 2.86
C VAL A 226 -14.99 9.40 1.56
N VAL A 227 -15.38 8.73 0.50
CA VAL A 227 -15.52 9.31 -0.84
C VAL A 227 -16.90 9.93 -0.99
N ASN A 228 -16.98 11.25 -1.21
CA ASN A 228 -18.24 11.99 -1.33
C ASN A 228 -18.50 12.37 -2.80
N SER A 229 -19.44 11.66 -3.44
CA SER A 229 -19.61 11.72 -4.91
C SER A 229 -20.17 13.06 -5.42
N ASP A 230 -21.08 13.69 -4.71
CA ASP A 230 -21.72 14.92 -5.16
C ASP A 230 -20.94 16.19 -4.76
N THR A 231 -20.17 16.16 -3.67
CA THR A 231 -19.31 17.29 -3.30
C THR A 231 -17.95 17.27 -3.99
N ASN A 232 -17.62 16.17 -4.71
CA ASN A 232 -16.34 15.99 -5.40
C ASN A 232 -15.13 16.08 -4.47
N ASP A 233 -15.25 15.51 -3.29
CA ASP A 233 -14.21 15.52 -2.27
C ASP A 233 -14.13 14.18 -1.51
N ILE A 234 -13.18 14.10 -0.63
CA ILE A 234 -13.09 13.07 0.39
C ILE A 234 -13.12 13.71 1.77
N SER A 235 -13.77 13.04 2.73
CA SER A 235 -13.63 13.34 4.15
C SER A 235 -12.57 12.42 4.75
N VAL A 236 -11.55 12.98 5.39
CA VAL A 236 -10.51 12.22 6.11
C VAL A 236 -10.92 12.12 7.57
N LEU A 237 -11.09 10.90 8.07
CA LEU A 237 -11.49 10.63 9.44
C LEU A 237 -10.33 10.11 10.27
N ASP A 238 -10.30 10.51 11.54
CA ASP A 238 -9.48 9.92 12.59
C ASP A 238 -10.23 8.73 13.21
N LEU A 239 -9.71 7.53 13.04
CA LEU A 239 -10.34 6.29 13.52
C LEU A 239 -10.34 6.17 15.05
N ASP A 240 -9.35 6.76 15.74
CA ASP A 240 -9.32 6.76 17.20
C ASP A 240 -10.45 7.63 17.79
N LYS A 241 -10.93 8.62 17.03
CA LYS A 241 -12.08 9.46 17.41
C LYS A 241 -13.43 8.94 16.91
N ALA A 242 -13.46 7.97 16.00
CA ALA A 242 -14.68 7.52 15.34
C ALA A 242 -15.76 7.02 16.33
N SER A 243 -15.36 6.26 17.35
CA SER A 243 -16.24 5.80 18.42
C SER A 243 -16.46 6.80 19.57
N ASN A 244 -15.76 7.95 19.56
CA ASN A 244 -15.87 8.97 20.60
C ASN A 244 -17.04 9.92 20.32
N LEU A 245 -18.01 9.99 21.22
CA LEU A 245 -19.21 10.81 21.07
C LEU A 245 -18.97 12.32 21.25
N VAL A 246 -17.84 12.72 21.82
CA VAL A 246 -17.56 14.11 22.22
C VAL A 246 -16.80 14.88 21.16
N SER A 247 -15.95 14.24 20.39
CA SER A 247 -15.09 14.89 19.38
C SER A 247 -15.56 14.62 17.95
N SER A 248 -15.34 15.61 17.05
CA SER A 248 -15.49 15.37 15.61
C SER A 248 -14.35 14.46 15.12
N PRO A 249 -14.64 13.36 14.44
CA PRO A 249 -13.62 12.54 13.84
C PRO A 249 -13.17 13.02 12.46
N VAL A 250 -13.83 14.02 11.85
CA VAL A 250 -13.43 14.58 10.56
C VAL A 250 -12.26 15.53 10.77
N ASP A 251 -11.08 15.14 10.30
CA ASP A 251 -9.86 15.92 10.38
C ASP A 251 -9.72 16.91 9.20
N ALA A 252 -10.17 16.49 8.01
CA ALA A 252 -10.05 17.31 6.80
C ALA A 252 -11.08 16.92 5.74
N THR A 253 -11.30 17.85 4.81
CA THR A 253 -12.00 17.62 3.54
C THR A 253 -11.06 18.01 2.40
N VAL A 254 -10.84 17.11 1.43
CA VAL A 254 -9.90 17.33 0.31
C VAL A 254 -10.62 17.16 -1.02
N THR A 255 -10.61 18.20 -1.86
CA THR A 255 -11.20 18.16 -3.20
C THR A 255 -10.42 17.20 -4.11
N VAL A 256 -11.13 16.34 -4.84
CA VAL A 256 -10.58 15.36 -5.77
C VAL A 256 -11.10 15.57 -7.20
N GLY A 257 -11.18 14.53 -8.03
CA GLY A 257 -11.82 14.61 -9.33
C GLY A 257 -13.35 14.66 -9.24
N SER A 258 -14.04 14.94 -10.36
CA SER A 258 -15.50 15.02 -10.38
C SER A 258 -16.15 13.64 -10.32
N ARG A 259 -17.24 13.53 -9.54
CA ARG A 259 -17.99 12.29 -9.29
C ARG A 259 -17.06 11.14 -8.86
N PRO A 260 -16.31 11.31 -7.76
CA PRO A 260 -15.48 10.23 -7.23
C PRO A 260 -16.35 9.05 -6.81
N PHE A 261 -15.84 7.83 -6.96
CA PHE A 261 -16.63 6.63 -6.76
C PHE A 261 -15.95 5.59 -5.87
N GLY A 262 -14.64 5.43 -5.94
CA GLY A 262 -13.91 4.46 -5.14
C GLY A 262 -12.57 5.00 -4.68
N ALA A 263 -12.06 4.48 -3.58
CA ALA A 263 -10.76 4.83 -3.03
C ALA A 263 -10.02 3.61 -2.49
N VAL A 264 -8.70 3.65 -2.56
CA VAL A 264 -7.80 2.76 -1.84
C VAL A 264 -6.71 3.57 -1.16
N ILE A 265 -6.16 3.05 -0.09
CA ILE A 265 -5.03 3.66 0.60
C ILE A 265 -3.84 2.73 0.52
N ASN A 266 -2.69 3.23 0.07
CA ASN A 266 -1.44 2.51 0.23
C ASN A 266 -0.94 2.72 1.67
N PRO A 267 -0.95 1.69 2.52
CA PRO A 267 -0.57 1.85 3.93
C PRO A 267 0.90 2.24 4.09
N SER A 268 1.78 1.76 3.20
CA SER A 268 3.22 2.06 3.26
C SER A 268 3.53 3.51 2.89
N THR A 269 2.80 4.09 1.96
CA THR A 269 3.04 5.47 1.50
C THR A 269 2.14 6.50 2.17
N ASN A 270 1.07 6.06 2.84
CA ASN A 270 0.00 6.90 3.40
C ASN A 270 -0.67 7.82 2.37
N PHE A 271 -0.73 7.37 1.10
CA PHE A 271 -1.48 8.04 0.04
C PHE A 271 -2.80 7.33 -0.22
N ALA A 272 -3.86 8.11 -0.33
CA ALA A 272 -5.13 7.65 -0.88
C ALA A 272 -5.14 7.87 -2.40
N ALA A 273 -5.58 6.87 -3.15
CA ALA A 273 -5.89 6.98 -4.57
C ALA A 273 -7.41 6.95 -4.73
N VAL A 274 -7.97 8.00 -5.31
CA VAL A 274 -9.41 8.18 -5.47
C VAL A 274 -9.77 8.19 -6.94
N VAL A 275 -10.52 7.19 -7.39
CA VAL A 275 -10.99 7.11 -8.77
C VAL A 275 -12.25 7.96 -8.93
N SER A 276 -12.28 8.78 -10.00
CA SER A 276 -13.36 9.71 -10.31
C SER A 276 -13.96 9.43 -11.67
N SER A 277 -15.25 9.07 -11.71
CA SER A 277 -15.95 8.67 -12.94
C SER A 277 -16.30 9.85 -13.85
N GLY A 278 -16.52 11.04 -13.29
CA GLY A 278 -16.93 12.21 -14.06
C GLY A 278 -15.84 12.79 -14.95
N ASN A 279 -14.60 12.77 -14.51
CA ASN A 279 -13.45 13.22 -15.29
C ASN A 279 -12.46 12.09 -15.61
N LYS A 280 -12.82 10.83 -15.36
CA LYS A 280 -12.04 9.62 -15.72
C LYS A 280 -10.60 9.70 -15.21
N SER A 281 -10.43 10.05 -13.94
CA SER A 281 -9.12 10.30 -13.35
C SER A 281 -8.92 9.60 -12.02
N ILE A 282 -7.66 9.48 -11.62
CA ILE A 282 -7.27 9.10 -10.26
C ILE A 282 -6.64 10.32 -9.60
N SER A 283 -7.14 10.72 -8.43
CA SER A 283 -6.52 11.74 -7.58
C SER A 283 -5.72 11.06 -6.48
N MET A 284 -4.47 11.49 -6.30
CA MET A 284 -3.60 11.06 -5.19
C MET A 284 -3.66 12.10 -4.07
N VAL A 285 -3.94 11.67 -2.85
CA VAL A 285 -4.02 12.52 -1.66
C VAL A 285 -3.06 12.01 -0.61
N ASN A 286 -2.16 12.88 -0.13
CA ASN A 286 -1.30 12.59 1.00
C ASN A 286 -2.11 12.74 2.31
N LEU A 287 -2.29 11.66 3.05
CA LEU A 287 -3.01 11.65 4.32
C LEU A 287 -2.16 12.11 5.52
N GLY A 288 -0.86 12.36 5.32
CA GLY A 288 0.02 12.92 6.33
C GLY A 288 -0.21 14.42 6.58
N ASP A 289 -0.49 15.16 5.51
CA ASP A 289 -0.77 16.60 5.54
C ASP A 289 -2.15 16.96 4.97
N ASN A 290 -2.93 15.96 4.55
CA ASN A 290 -4.25 16.10 3.95
C ASN A 290 -4.26 16.98 2.69
N THR A 291 -3.21 16.88 1.88
CA THR A 291 -3.10 17.64 0.63
C THR A 291 -3.29 16.76 -0.59
N LYS A 292 -3.90 17.30 -1.63
CA LYS A 292 -3.95 16.65 -2.94
C LYS A 292 -2.58 16.74 -3.58
N PHE A 293 -1.95 15.58 -3.79
CA PHE A 293 -0.61 15.48 -4.36
C PHE A 293 -0.62 15.67 -5.88
N THR A 294 -1.46 14.92 -6.58
CA THR A 294 -1.58 15.00 -8.04
C THR A 294 -2.91 14.42 -8.53
N THR A 295 -3.26 14.73 -9.76
CA THR A 295 -4.33 14.04 -10.47
C THR A 295 -3.71 13.33 -11.68
N VAL A 296 -3.73 12.02 -11.67
CA VAL A 296 -3.31 11.21 -12.80
C VAL A 296 -4.47 11.14 -13.78
N VAL A 297 -4.38 11.87 -14.87
CA VAL A 297 -5.33 11.73 -15.98
C VAL A 297 -4.90 10.51 -16.77
N THR A 298 -5.73 9.50 -16.80
CA THR A 298 -5.41 8.23 -17.47
C THR A 298 -6.58 7.75 -18.29
N GLY A 299 -6.31 6.97 -19.32
CA GLY A 299 -7.34 6.23 -20.04
C GLY A 299 -7.89 5.05 -19.21
N ILE A 300 -8.43 5.32 -18.01
CA ILE A 300 -8.95 4.29 -17.08
C ILE A 300 -10.39 3.83 -17.41
N GLY A 301 -10.80 3.97 -18.65
CA GLY A 301 -12.13 3.63 -19.12
C GLY A 301 -13.15 4.75 -18.94
N ASP A 302 -14.37 4.50 -19.42
CA ASP A 302 -15.40 5.54 -19.51
C ASP A 302 -16.18 5.75 -18.20
N THR A 303 -16.33 4.69 -17.42
CA THR A 303 -17.07 4.73 -16.15
C THR A 303 -16.31 3.95 -15.07
N PRO A 304 -15.15 4.44 -14.62
CA PRO A 304 -14.42 3.76 -13.55
C PRO A 304 -15.23 3.76 -12.25
N THR A 305 -15.39 2.57 -11.65
CA THR A 305 -16.25 2.37 -10.48
C THR A 305 -15.53 1.90 -9.24
N HIS A 306 -14.48 1.11 -9.38
CA HIS A 306 -13.76 0.56 -8.23
C HIS A 306 -12.28 0.52 -8.51
N ILE A 307 -11.49 0.60 -7.46
CA ILE A 307 -10.03 0.61 -7.51
C ILE A 307 -9.47 -0.35 -6.47
N ALA A 308 -8.56 -1.22 -6.87
CA ALA A 308 -7.78 -2.06 -5.98
C ALA A 308 -6.30 -1.74 -6.16
N LEU A 309 -5.48 -1.93 -5.13
CA LEU A 309 -4.08 -1.52 -5.12
C LEU A 309 -3.16 -2.68 -4.76
N ASN A 310 -2.12 -2.88 -5.55
CA ASN A 310 -0.94 -3.64 -5.12
C ASN A 310 0.02 -2.68 -4.38
N PRO A 311 0.11 -2.77 -3.05
CA PRO A 311 0.91 -1.82 -2.26
C PRO A 311 2.42 -2.00 -2.45
N ALA A 312 2.87 -3.19 -2.89
CA ALA A 312 4.28 -3.49 -3.06
C ALA A 312 4.92 -2.72 -4.21
N ASN A 313 4.17 -2.53 -5.31
CA ASN A 313 4.65 -1.83 -6.51
C ASN A 313 3.86 -0.55 -6.84
N ASN A 314 2.90 -0.19 -6.00
CA ASN A 314 2.02 0.98 -6.14
C ASN A 314 1.22 1.00 -7.47
N THR A 315 0.83 -0.18 -7.94
CA THR A 315 0.00 -0.33 -9.14
C THR A 315 -1.47 -0.51 -8.75
N ALA A 316 -2.34 0.33 -9.28
CA ALA A 316 -3.79 0.21 -9.13
C ALA A 316 -4.41 -0.56 -10.29
N LEU A 317 -5.44 -1.34 -9.98
CA LEU A 317 -6.37 -1.92 -10.93
C LEU A 317 -7.72 -1.20 -10.81
N VAL A 318 -8.27 -0.77 -11.92
CA VAL A 318 -9.53 0.00 -11.99
C VAL A 318 -10.55 -0.73 -12.83
N ALA A 319 -11.73 -0.99 -12.28
CA ALA A 319 -12.85 -1.58 -13.01
C ALA A 319 -13.61 -0.50 -13.80
N SER A 320 -13.89 -0.78 -15.07
CA SER A 320 -14.70 0.09 -15.94
C SER A 320 -15.82 -0.72 -16.63
N PRO A 321 -17.05 -0.68 -16.06
CA PRO A 321 -18.17 -1.51 -16.54
C PRO A 321 -18.59 -1.29 -17.98
N THR A 322 -18.54 -0.06 -18.47
CA THR A 322 -18.95 0.25 -19.86
C THR A 322 -17.96 -0.24 -20.91
N ASN A 323 -16.72 -0.49 -20.51
CA ASN A 323 -15.69 -0.99 -21.42
C ASN A 323 -15.45 -2.49 -21.28
N ASP A 324 -16.18 -3.17 -20.39
CA ASP A 324 -15.97 -4.58 -20.01
C ASP A 324 -14.47 -4.88 -19.73
N SER A 325 -13.79 -3.95 -19.04
CA SER A 325 -12.32 -3.96 -18.91
C SER A 325 -11.84 -3.58 -17.52
N ILE A 326 -10.66 -4.09 -17.19
CA ILE A 326 -9.83 -3.62 -16.09
C ILE A 326 -8.67 -2.81 -16.66
N TYR A 327 -8.34 -1.72 -16.02
CA TYR A 327 -7.20 -0.88 -16.35
C TYR A 327 -6.15 -0.94 -15.24
N SER A 328 -4.90 -1.07 -15.63
CA SER A 328 -3.76 -0.97 -14.72
C SER A 328 -3.19 0.45 -14.78
N ALA A 329 -2.98 1.07 -13.62
CA ALA A 329 -2.42 2.40 -13.52
C ALA A 329 -1.31 2.44 -12.46
N GLN A 330 -0.14 2.94 -12.82
CA GLN A 330 0.92 3.22 -11.85
C GLN A 330 0.58 4.49 -11.06
N LEU A 331 0.51 4.39 -9.72
CA LEU A 331 0.13 5.50 -8.84
C LEU A 331 1.33 6.29 -8.35
N GLY A 332 2.04 6.99 -9.26
CA GLY A 332 3.27 7.68 -8.92
C GLY A 332 4.46 6.73 -8.76
N PHE A 333 5.61 7.29 -8.44
CA PHE A 333 6.88 6.58 -8.31
C PHE A 333 7.41 6.76 -6.90
N VAL A 334 7.95 5.70 -6.32
CA VAL A 334 8.55 5.71 -4.99
C VAL A 334 9.92 5.07 -5.05
N ASN A 335 10.90 5.73 -4.46
CA ASN A 335 12.22 5.17 -4.23
C ASN A 335 12.55 5.18 -2.73
N TYR A 336 13.20 4.15 -2.29
CA TYR A 336 13.66 3.97 -0.91
C TYR A 336 15.18 3.97 -0.87
N LEU A 337 15.72 4.71 0.08
CA LEU A 337 17.13 4.84 0.35
C LEU A 337 17.36 4.46 1.82
N PRO A 338 17.82 3.23 2.10
CA PRO A 338 17.82 2.68 3.45
C PRO A 338 18.81 3.33 4.42
N PHE A 339 19.66 4.25 3.96
CA PHE A 339 20.67 4.84 4.80
C PHE A 339 20.83 6.34 4.55
N ALA A 340 20.37 7.16 5.49
CA ALA A 340 20.60 8.61 5.53
C ALA A 340 21.16 8.99 6.89
N VAL A 341 22.31 9.68 6.91
CA VAL A 341 23.05 9.99 8.12
C VAL A 341 23.42 11.47 8.17
N ASP A 342 23.38 12.04 9.37
CA ASP A 342 23.97 13.33 9.69
C ASP A 342 24.58 13.28 11.11
N THR A 343 25.90 13.19 11.17
CA THR A 343 26.71 13.16 12.38
C THR A 343 27.91 14.09 12.22
N GLU A 344 28.76 14.22 13.23
CA GLU A 344 30.03 14.93 13.10
C GLU A 344 30.92 14.30 12.02
N ALA A 345 30.89 12.95 11.91
CA ALA A 345 31.72 12.19 10.97
C ALA A 345 31.15 12.12 9.55
N PHE A 346 29.83 12.07 9.40
CA PHE A 346 29.17 11.81 8.12
C PHE A 346 27.99 12.72 7.85
N ARG A 347 27.75 13.04 6.57
CA ARG A 347 26.54 13.72 6.09
C ARG A 347 25.99 13.07 4.83
N SER A 348 24.71 13.21 4.61
CA SER A 348 24.03 12.67 3.41
C SER A 348 23.53 13.78 2.49
N ASN A 349 23.83 13.66 1.20
CA ASN A 349 23.24 14.47 0.15
C ASN A 349 22.30 13.61 -0.70
N LEU A 350 21.11 14.11 -0.97
CA LEU A 350 20.12 13.47 -1.84
C LEU A 350 20.15 14.10 -3.24
N GLY A 351 20.31 13.28 -4.27
CA GLY A 351 20.08 13.67 -5.66
C GLY A 351 18.79 13.05 -6.20
N VAL A 352 17.98 13.83 -6.90
CA VAL A 352 16.77 13.40 -7.57
C VAL A 352 16.80 13.87 -9.02
N THR A 353 16.75 12.92 -9.96
CA THR A 353 16.70 13.19 -11.39
C THR A 353 15.30 12.89 -11.92
N ASN A 354 14.62 13.89 -12.42
CA ASN A 354 13.35 13.70 -13.13
C ASN A 354 13.64 13.18 -14.54
N ILE A 355 13.23 11.95 -14.84
CA ILE A 355 13.37 11.35 -16.18
C ILE A 355 12.09 11.47 -17.01
N GLY A 356 11.03 12.07 -16.45
CA GLY A 356 9.77 12.37 -17.12
C GLY A 356 9.87 13.58 -18.07
N THR A 357 8.78 13.86 -18.76
CA THR A 357 8.66 14.94 -19.76
C THR A 357 7.96 16.18 -19.23
N ALA A 358 7.45 16.14 -18.00
CA ALA A 358 6.84 17.27 -17.29
C ALA A 358 7.62 17.59 -16.00
N GLU A 359 7.38 18.75 -15.39
CA GLU A 359 7.90 19.07 -14.06
C GLU A 359 7.41 18.04 -13.05
N ALA A 360 8.31 17.49 -12.24
CA ALA A 360 8.01 16.54 -11.18
C ALA A 360 7.78 17.25 -9.84
N ASN A 361 6.71 16.87 -9.14
CA ASN A 361 6.52 17.18 -7.73
C ASN A 361 7.16 16.05 -6.91
N ILE A 362 8.15 16.38 -6.10
CA ILE A 362 8.89 15.43 -5.27
C ILE A 362 8.52 15.64 -3.81
N GLN A 363 8.14 14.57 -3.13
CA GLN A 363 8.05 14.53 -1.68
C GLN A 363 9.14 13.63 -1.11
N ILE A 364 9.70 14.03 0.04
CA ILE A 364 10.80 13.35 0.71
C ILE A 364 10.43 13.19 2.17
N GLU A 365 10.57 11.99 2.70
CA GLU A 365 10.40 11.69 4.12
C GLU A 365 11.69 11.11 4.68
N LEU A 366 12.12 11.63 5.81
CA LEU A 366 13.15 11.05 6.67
C LEU A 366 12.46 10.25 7.76
N ARG A 367 12.83 8.98 7.90
CA ARG A 367 12.23 8.04 8.85
C ARG A 367 13.26 7.49 9.82
N ASP A 368 12.84 7.27 11.08
CA ASP A 368 13.66 6.61 12.10
C ASP A 368 13.70 5.08 11.91
N LYS A 369 14.42 4.39 12.79
CA LYS A 369 14.57 2.92 12.78
C LYS A 369 13.24 2.16 12.95
N ASP A 370 12.24 2.78 13.55
CA ASP A 370 10.92 2.19 13.80
C ASP A 370 9.91 2.54 12.69
N GLY A 371 10.35 3.28 11.65
CA GLY A 371 9.56 3.67 10.50
C GLY A 371 8.75 4.95 10.68
N ASN A 372 8.87 5.62 11.82
CA ASN A 372 8.15 6.87 12.06
C ASN A 372 8.77 8.01 11.25
N ILE A 373 7.92 8.92 10.77
CA ILE A 373 8.38 10.11 10.04
C ILE A 373 8.98 11.09 11.03
N MET A 374 10.29 11.34 10.92
CA MET A 374 11.01 12.35 11.70
C MET A 374 10.82 13.75 11.09
N ALA A 375 10.83 13.81 9.77
CA ALA A 375 10.66 15.05 9.02
C ALA A 375 10.21 14.76 7.58
N SER A 376 9.57 15.74 6.95
CA SER A 376 9.18 15.68 5.54
C SER A 376 9.42 17.02 4.85
N GLY A 377 9.61 16.96 3.53
CA GLY A 377 9.79 18.13 2.69
C GLY A 377 9.33 17.88 1.27
N ALA A 378 9.08 18.95 0.54
CA ALA A 378 8.70 18.90 -0.86
C ALA A 378 9.59 19.78 -1.71
N THR A 379 9.79 19.38 -2.97
CA THR A 379 10.50 20.18 -3.97
C THR A 379 9.99 19.87 -5.36
N LYS A 380 10.40 20.67 -6.33
CA LYS A 380 10.11 20.45 -7.74
C LYS A 380 11.38 20.23 -8.52
N VAL A 381 11.30 19.38 -9.54
CA VAL A 381 12.39 19.10 -10.47
C VAL A 381 11.87 19.25 -11.90
N SER A 382 12.43 20.16 -12.67
CA SER A 382 12.03 20.38 -14.06
C SER A 382 12.15 19.11 -14.88
N ALA A 383 11.40 19.03 -15.98
CA ALA A 383 11.50 17.91 -16.93
C ALA A 383 12.97 17.65 -17.33
N ARG A 384 13.40 16.40 -17.25
CA ARG A 384 14.78 15.97 -17.53
C ARG A 384 15.84 16.65 -16.65
N GLY A 385 15.44 17.32 -15.56
CA GLY A 385 16.32 18.03 -14.64
C GLY A 385 16.86 17.17 -13.51
N LEU A 386 17.89 17.67 -12.83
CA LEU A 386 18.46 17.13 -11.58
C LEU A 386 18.34 18.18 -10.48
N LYS A 387 17.90 17.76 -9.31
CA LYS A 387 17.95 18.52 -8.06
C LYS A 387 18.81 17.79 -7.05
N GLN A 388 19.72 18.52 -6.40
CA GLN A 388 20.48 17.99 -5.27
C GLN A 388 20.15 18.77 -4.00
N LEU A 389 19.92 18.04 -2.92
CA LEU A 389 19.75 18.55 -1.55
C LEU A 389 20.97 18.15 -0.74
N ASN A 390 21.80 19.12 -0.40
CA ASN A 390 22.98 18.90 0.43
C ASN A 390 22.55 18.82 1.89
N ASN A 391 23.15 17.91 2.68
CA ASN A 391 22.75 17.66 4.06
C ASN A 391 21.23 17.44 4.20
N VAL A 392 20.70 16.47 3.46
CA VAL A 392 19.25 16.26 3.36
C VAL A 392 18.56 16.12 4.72
N ASN A 393 19.20 15.49 5.72
CA ASN A 393 18.66 15.38 7.07
C ASN A 393 18.45 16.77 7.70
N ARG A 394 19.42 17.66 7.60
CA ARG A 394 19.31 19.05 8.12
C ARG A 394 18.28 19.86 7.38
N VAL A 395 18.24 19.75 6.05
CA VAL A 395 17.26 20.43 5.22
C VAL A 395 15.84 20.05 5.62
N LEU A 396 15.58 18.75 5.83
CA LEU A 396 14.26 18.26 6.23
C LEU A 396 13.91 18.65 7.66
N LEU A 397 14.87 18.62 8.59
CA LEU A 397 14.66 19.00 9.99
C LEU A 397 14.68 20.52 10.24
N GLY A 398 14.96 21.32 9.19
CA GLY A 398 14.94 22.79 9.28
C GLY A 398 16.03 23.37 10.16
N THR A 399 17.24 22.78 10.17
CA THR A 399 18.38 23.21 10.99
C THR A 399 19.69 23.20 10.23
N ASP A 400 20.64 24.05 10.63
CA ASP A 400 22.03 24.07 10.12
C ASP A 400 22.99 23.30 11.03
N GLN A 401 22.53 22.83 12.20
CA GLN A 401 23.35 22.08 13.17
C GLN A 401 23.40 20.61 12.84
N VAL A 402 24.47 19.93 13.29
CA VAL A 402 24.58 18.47 13.24
C VAL A 402 23.44 17.85 14.03
N THR A 403 22.64 17.00 13.38
CA THR A 403 21.41 16.45 13.97
C THR A 403 21.64 15.13 14.72
N ASN A 404 22.80 14.49 14.52
CA ASN A 404 23.11 13.14 15.02
C ASN A 404 22.02 12.12 14.65
N THR A 405 21.46 12.26 13.44
CA THR A 405 20.41 11.40 12.93
C THR A 405 20.95 10.28 12.05
N LEU A 406 20.34 9.12 12.20
CA LEU A 406 20.46 7.98 11.32
C LEU A 406 19.05 7.55 10.95
N GLY A 407 18.79 7.37 9.65
CA GLY A 407 17.46 7.07 9.16
C GLY A 407 17.46 6.50 7.76
N SER A 408 16.26 6.32 7.23
CA SER A 408 15.99 6.01 5.83
C SER A 408 15.27 7.17 5.15
N LEU A 409 15.41 7.30 3.83
CA LEU A 409 14.62 8.23 3.03
C LEU A 409 13.62 7.48 2.16
N ARG A 410 12.40 8.00 2.12
CA ARG A 410 11.40 7.68 1.11
C ARG A 410 11.21 8.90 0.23
N VAL A 411 11.44 8.72 -1.08
CA VAL A 411 11.30 9.78 -2.10
C VAL A 411 10.16 9.39 -3.01
N MET A 412 9.18 10.27 -3.19
CA MET A 412 7.99 10.05 -3.98
C MET A 412 7.89 11.10 -5.08
N SER A 413 7.37 10.72 -6.24
CA SER A 413 7.22 11.60 -7.40
C SER A 413 5.96 11.25 -8.21
N ASP A 414 5.33 12.26 -8.80
CA ASP A 414 4.27 12.13 -9.82
C ASP A 414 4.81 11.91 -11.23
N GLN A 415 6.13 12.00 -11.42
CA GLN A 415 6.82 11.73 -12.68
C GLN A 415 7.86 10.63 -12.48
N PRO A 416 8.21 9.88 -13.54
CA PRO A 416 9.30 8.92 -13.47
C PRO A 416 10.59 9.60 -13.03
N PHE A 417 11.29 9.01 -12.06
CA PHE A 417 12.51 9.59 -11.53
C PHE A 417 13.53 8.53 -11.11
N SER A 418 14.76 8.96 -10.96
CA SER A 418 15.82 8.23 -10.27
C SER A 418 16.27 9.04 -9.07
N SER A 419 16.64 8.38 -7.99
CA SER A 419 17.22 9.04 -6.83
C SER A 419 18.48 8.31 -6.37
N PHE A 420 19.38 9.08 -5.77
CA PHE A 420 20.57 8.55 -5.13
C PHE A 420 20.88 9.34 -3.86
N ILE A 421 21.52 8.69 -2.91
CA ILE A 421 22.10 9.34 -1.74
C ILE A 421 23.62 9.22 -1.80
N SER A 422 24.31 10.30 -1.54
CA SER A 422 25.77 10.34 -1.37
C SER A 422 26.06 10.56 0.10
N VAL A 423 26.62 9.57 0.77
CA VAL A 423 27.11 9.69 2.14
C VAL A 423 28.56 10.15 2.08
N ILE A 424 28.87 11.27 2.70
CA ILE A 424 30.14 11.93 2.63
C ILE A 424 30.82 11.86 3.98
N ASP A 425 32.05 11.35 4.02
CA ASP A 425 32.93 11.48 5.18
C ASP A 425 33.36 12.95 5.32
N ASN A 426 33.01 13.56 6.45
CA ASN A 426 33.25 14.97 6.69
C ASN A 426 34.75 15.32 6.83
N SER A 427 35.61 14.35 7.15
CA SER A 427 37.05 14.54 7.30
C SER A 427 37.80 14.50 5.97
N SER A 428 37.41 13.61 5.05
CA SER A 428 38.07 13.40 3.77
C SER A 428 37.33 14.00 2.56
N ASN A 429 36.03 14.32 2.73
CA ASN A 429 35.09 14.65 1.65
C ASN A 429 34.92 13.52 0.60
N ASP A 430 35.22 12.27 0.96
CA ASP A 430 35.04 11.12 0.08
C ASP A 430 33.57 10.67 0.10
N PRO A 431 32.89 10.61 -1.04
CA PRO A 431 31.49 10.16 -1.12
C PRO A 431 31.38 8.66 -1.31
N GLY A 432 30.47 8.04 -0.56
CA GLY A 432 29.85 6.75 -0.92
C GLY A 432 28.51 7.02 -1.63
N LEU A 433 28.14 6.23 -2.63
CA LEU A 433 26.92 6.40 -3.40
C LEU A 433 25.98 5.21 -3.23
N GLN A 434 24.71 5.52 -2.98
CA GLN A 434 23.60 4.54 -2.94
C GLN A 434 22.50 5.00 -3.89
N VAL A 435 21.97 4.09 -4.70
CA VAL A 435 20.85 4.35 -5.62
C VAL A 435 19.53 3.96 -4.95
N GLY A 436 18.49 4.77 -5.15
CA GLY A 436 17.16 4.49 -4.63
C GLY A 436 16.48 3.32 -5.33
N ARG A 437 15.74 2.53 -4.58
CA ARG A 437 14.95 1.38 -5.06
C ARG A 437 13.46 1.64 -4.93
N SER A 438 12.70 1.21 -5.91
CA SER A 438 11.23 1.35 -5.95
C SER A 438 10.48 0.20 -5.27
N GLY A 439 11.17 -0.89 -4.91
CA GLY A 439 10.58 -2.06 -4.26
C GLY A 439 11.61 -2.88 -3.51
N GLY A 440 11.14 -3.91 -2.80
CA GLY A 440 11.97 -4.82 -2.03
C GLY A 440 11.68 -6.29 -2.37
N PHE A 441 12.51 -7.19 -1.86
CA PHE A 441 12.43 -8.63 -2.09
C PHE A 441 12.61 -9.39 -0.77
N PRO A 442 11.97 -10.55 -0.58
CA PRO A 442 12.11 -11.33 0.65
C PRO A 442 13.47 -12.03 0.77
N LYS A 443 14.23 -12.12 -0.34
CA LYS A 443 15.59 -12.65 -0.36
C LYS A 443 16.52 -11.71 -1.11
N LEU A 444 17.66 -11.43 -0.49
CA LEU A 444 18.67 -10.53 -1.03
C LEU A 444 20.07 -11.14 -0.85
N LEU A 445 21.00 -10.76 -1.71
CA LEU A 445 22.40 -11.12 -1.64
C LEU A 445 23.26 -9.85 -1.68
N ILE A 446 24.16 -9.72 -0.71
CA ILE A 446 25.31 -8.84 -0.77
C ILE A 446 26.51 -9.69 -1.20
N ASN A 447 27.04 -9.42 -2.39
CA ASN A 447 28.06 -10.26 -3.00
C ASN A 447 29.39 -10.29 -2.23
N SER A 448 29.69 -9.24 -1.45
CA SER A 448 30.92 -9.18 -0.65
C SER A 448 30.70 -8.34 0.59
N ALA A 449 30.70 -8.99 1.74
CA ALA A 449 30.78 -8.33 3.02
C ALA A 449 32.11 -8.73 3.69
N THR A 450 32.63 -7.89 4.58
CA THR A 450 33.96 -8.12 5.16
C THR A 450 34.05 -7.65 6.62
N SER A 451 34.85 -8.37 7.41
CA SER A 451 35.41 -7.90 8.66
C SER A 451 36.88 -8.35 8.66
N THR A 452 37.76 -7.57 8.03
CA THR A 452 39.20 -7.91 7.87
C THR A 452 40.06 -6.70 8.24
N GLY A 453 40.96 -6.85 9.23
CA GLY A 453 41.86 -5.80 9.60
C GLY A 453 41.12 -4.50 9.99
N ALA A 454 41.31 -3.45 9.19
CA ALA A 454 40.66 -2.16 9.38
C ALA A 454 39.28 -2.02 8.66
N PHE A 455 38.90 -2.98 7.81
CA PHE A 455 37.66 -2.88 7.03
C PHE A 455 36.49 -3.57 7.71
N ARG A 456 35.34 -2.92 7.68
CA ARG A 456 34.07 -3.39 8.24
C ARG A 456 32.94 -3.19 7.24
N SER A 457 31.99 -4.12 7.25
CA SER A 457 30.74 -3.99 6.47
C SER A 457 29.60 -3.52 7.36
N ARG A 458 29.19 -2.29 7.15
CA ARG A 458 27.99 -1.74 7.76
C ARG A 458 26.79 -2.18 6.93
N LEU A 459 25.76 -2.71 7.57
CA LEU A 459 24.56 -3.18 6.90
C LEU A 459 23.37 -2.30 7.28
N ALA A 460 22.60 -1.85 6.28
CA ALA A 460 21.29 -1.26 6.48
C ALA A 460 20.24 -2.07 5.70
N LEU A 461 19.15 -2.46 6.36
CA LEU A 461 18.01 -3.16 5.79
C LEU A 461 16.73 -2.40 6.11
N LEU A 462 15.90 -2.14 5.12
CA LEU A 462 14.60 -1.49 5.24
C LEU A 462 13.49 -2.49 4.97
N ASN A 463 12.48 -2.56 5.84
CA ASN A 463 11.28 -3.37 5.63
C ASN A 463 10.24 -2.57 4.84
N LEU A 464 9.91 -3.02 3.63
CA LEU A 464 8.85 -2.46 2.79
C LEU A 464 7.54 -3.26 2.86
N GLY A 465 7.49 -4.28 3.71
CA GLY A 465 6.32 -5.13 3.89
C GLY A 465 5.17 -4.41 4.62
N ASN A 466 4.09 -5.12 4.80
CA ASN A 466 2.90 -4.66 5.49
C ASN A 466 2.83 -5.12 6.97
N THR A 467 3.80 -5.89 7.39
CA THR A 467 3.96 -6.36 8.78
C THR A 467 5.43 -6.32 9.18
N ARG A 468 5.72 -6.57 10.47
CA ARG A 468 7.09 -6.71 10.95
C ARG A 468 7.81 -7.81 10.20
N ALA A 469 8.98 -7.50 9.63
CA ALA A 469 9.85 -8.49 9.01
C ALA A 469 10.63 -9.26 10.08
N VAL A 470 10.72 -10.57 9.88
CA VAL A 470 11.68 -11.44 10.57
C VAL A 470 12.84 -11.64 9.62
N VAL A 471 14.07 -11.38 10.05
CA VAL A 471 15.23 -11.44 9.16
C VAL A 471 16.23 -12.47 9.67
N LYS A 472 16.72 -13.25 8.72
CA LYS A 472 17.82 -14.21 8.87
C LYS A 472 18.97 -13.79 7.96
N LEU A 473 20.16 -13.72 8.51
CA LEU A 473 21.40 -13.44 7.80
C LEU A 473 22.27 -14.69 7.77
N THR A 474 22.86 -15.01 6.60
CA THR A 474 23.79 -16.15 6.45
C THR A 474 25.07 -15.66 5.77
N ALA A 475 26.17 -15.67 6.50
CA ALA A 475 27.50 -15.36 5.97
C ALA A 475 28.13 -16.63 5.41
N ARG A 476 28.71 -16.54 4.20
CA ARG A 476 29.39 -17.66 3.55
C ARG A 476 30.85 -17.35 3.24
N SER A 477 31.64 -18.39 3.17
CA SER A 477 33.02 -18.32 2.70
C SER A 477 33.06 -17.95 1.21
N ASN A 478 33.91 -16.99 0.87
CA ASN A 478 34.14 -16.64 -0.53
C ASN A 478 34.89 -17.75 -1.32
N GLU A 479 35.64 -18.60 -0.63
CA GLU A 479 36.45 -19.66 -1.27
C GLU A 479 35.68 -20.97 -1.45
N THR A 480 34.93 -21.38 -0.39
CA THR A 480 34.30 -22.71 -0.38
C THR A 480 32.77 -22.64 -0.51
N GLY A 481 32.15 -21.48 -0.31
CA GLY A 481 30.69 -21.32 -0.23
C GLY A 481 30.03 -21.86 1.05
N GLU A 482 30.84 -22.45 1.96
CA GLU A 482 30.35 -22.98 3.22
C GLU A 482 29.80 -21.88 4.13
N ILE A 483 28.80 -22.22 4.95
CA ILE A 483 28.23 -21.29 5.93
C ILE A 483 29.27 -21.05 7.03
N LEU A 484 29.66 -19.79 7.18
CA LEU A 484 30.56 -19.34 8.24
C LEU A 484 29.78 -19.02 9.53
N ALA A 485 28.64 -18.36 9.37
CA ALA A 485 27.76 -17.99 10.49
C ALA A 485 26.33 -17.72 10.01
N THR A 486 25.39 -17.83 10.95
CA THR A 486 23.99 -17.46 10.76
C THR A 486 23.53 -16.60 11.95
N LYS A 487 22.83 -15.50 11.67
CA LYS A 487 22.20 -14.64 12.66
C LYS A 487 20.70 -14.59 12.38
N GLU A 488 19.91 -15.00 13.35
CA GLU A 488 18.44 -15.04 13.29
C GLU A 488 17.83 -14.12 14.36
N GLY A 489 16.51 -13.91 14.30
CA GLY A 489 15.79 -13.13 15.30
C GLY A 489 15.99 -11.62 15.17
N ILE A 490 16.39 -11.13 14.01
CA ILE A 490 16.36 -9.71 13.70
C ILE A 490 14.94 -9.34 13.32
N PHE A 491 14.38 -8.36 14.01
CA PHE A 491 13.04 -7.87 13.76
C PHE A 491 13.10 -6.43 13.25
N ILE A 492 12.45 -6.17 12.11
CA ILE A 492 12.36 -4.83 11.52
C ILE A 492 10.89 -4.45 11.43
N GLU A 493 10.50 -3.42 12.15
CA GLU A 493 9.13 -2.92 12.13
C GLU A 493 8.73 -2.44 10.72
N LEU A 494 7.46 -2.26 10.51
CA LEU A 494 6.91 -1.75 9.25
C LEU A 494 7.51 -0.39 8.90
N ASN A 495 8.04 -0.25 7.67
CA ASN A 495 8.80 0.92 7.21
C ASN A 495 10.03 1.27 8.09
N GLY A 496 10.33 0.44 9.07
CA GLY A 496 11.51 0.56 9.91
C GLY A 496 12.77 0.01 9.24
N PHE A 497 13.93 0.28 9.82
CA PHE A 497 15.18 -0.26 9.31
C PHE A 497 16.04 -0.87 10.41
N PHE A 498 16.84 -1.86 10.02
CA PHE A 498 17.92 -2.44 10.83
C PHE A 498 19.26 -1.84 10.40
N TYR A 499 20.13 -1.58 11.33
CA TYR A 499 21.48 -1.12 11.07
C TYR A 499 22.50 -1.85 11.94
N SER A 500 23.64 -2.18 11.35
CA SER A 500 24.82 -2.76 12.01
C SER A 500 26.06 -2.04 11.52
N ASP A 501 26.96 -1.69 12.43
CA ASP A 501 28.24 -1.05 12.10
C ASP A 501 29.32 -2.04 11.62
N ASP A 502 29.19 -3.32 11.99
CA ASP A 502 30.09 -4.41 11.56
C ASP A 502 29.34 -5.74 11.57
N ILE A 503 28.56 -5.99 10.50
CA ILE A 503 27.67 -7.15 10.47
C ILE A 503 28.44 -8.48 10.55
N PHE A 504 29.60 -8.60 9.91
CA PHE A 504 30.40 -9.84 9.98
C PHE A 504 31.01 -10.03 11.36
N GLY A 505 31.54 -8.96 11.99
CA GLY A 505 32.04 -9.01 13.37
C GLY A 505 30.94 -9.38 14.36
N GLU A 506 29.73 -8.80 14.22
CA GLU A 506 28.56 -9.15 15.04
C GLU A 506 28.08 -10.60 14.86
N MET A 507 28.37 -11.22 13.71
CA MET A 507 28.10 -12.64 13.43
C MET A 507 29.26 -13.56 13.89
N GLY A 508 30.33 -13.01 14.44
CA GLY A 508 31.52 -13.77 14.84
C GLY A 508 32.41 -14.19 13.67
N VAL A 509 32.28 -13.54 12.52
CA VAL A 509 33.08 -13.81 11.31
C VAL A 509 34.21 -12.80 11.23
N GLU A 510 35.31 -13.07 11.93
CA GLU A 510 36.49 -12.20 11.95
C GLU A 510 37.50 -12.60 10.87
N ASN A 511 38.23 -11.60 10.34
CA ASN A 511 39.30 -11.77 9.35
C ASN A 511 38.86 -12.53 8.10
N ASN A 512 37.61 -12.37 7.69
CA ASN A 512 37.04 -13.04 6.53
C ASN A 512 36.23 -12.07 5.65
N PHE A 513 35.96 -12.50 4.44
CA PHE A 513 35.05 -11.80 3.53
C PHE A 513 34.27 -12.84 2.69
N GLY A 514 33.10 -12.44 2.21
CA GLY A 514 32.27 -13.33 1.38
C GLY A 514 30.84 -12.81 1.21
N PRO A 515 30.01 -13.61 0.54
CA PRO A 515 28.62 -13.29 0.34
C PRO A 515 27.84 -13.27 1.67
N LEU A 516 26.91 -12.32 1.79
CA LEU A 516 25.93 -12.26 2.87
C LEU A 516 24.52 -12.44 2.27
N GLU A 517 23.92 -13.57 2.55
CA GLU A 517 22.52 -13.85 2.19
C GLU A 517 21.60 -13.25 3.27
N ILE A 518 20.54 -12.61 2.82
CA ILE A 518 19.53 -11.95 3.67
C ILE A 518 18.19 -12.55 3.28
N GLU A 519 17.49 -13.13 4.23
CA GLU A 519 16.20 -13.77 3.99
C GLU A 519 15.16 -13.24 4.98
N SER A 520 13.96 -13.00 4.50
CA SER A 520 12.77 -12.75 5.32
C SER A 520 11.88 -13.99 5.31
N PRO A 521 11.97 -14.90 6.32
CA PRO A 521 11.18 -16.12 6.36
C PRO A 521 9.67 -15.91 6.35
N ASN A 522 9.20 -14.77 6.81
CA ASN A 522 7.79 -14.37 6.72
C ASN A 522 7.47 -13.56 5.46
N LEU A 523 8.31 -13.67 4.42
CA LEU A 523 8.12 -13.13 3.08
C LEU A 523 7.92 -11.61 2.99
N GLN A 524 8.37 -10.85 4.01
CA GLN A 524 8.29 -9.39 3.92
C GLN A 524 9.37 -8.86 2.97
N PRO A 525 9.04 -7.95 2.03
CA PRO A 525 9.99 -7.40 1.10
C PRO A 525 10.98 -6.45 1.79
N LEU A 526 12.28 -6.68 1.53
CA LEU A 526 13.40 -5.93 2.10
C LEU A 526 14.15 -5.16 1.00
N VAL A 527 14.71 -4.03 1.36
CA VAL A 527 15.76 -3.34 0.61
C VAL A 527 17.00 -3.29 1.48
N GLY A 528 18.15 -3.67 0.93
CA GLY A 528 19.41 -3.74 1.68
C GLY A 528 20.56 -3.03 0.99
N VAL A 529 21.44 -2.46 1.77
CA VAL A 529 22.71 -1.86 1.33
C VAL A 529 23.81 -2.13 2.36
N THR A 530 25.00 -2.35 1.87
CA THR A 530 26.20 -2.43 2.71
C THR A 530 27.17 -1.31 2.34
N LEU A 531 27.71 -0.66 3.36
CA LEU A 531 28.80 0.28 3.25
C LEU A 531 30.07 -0.37 3.77
N ILE A 532 31.04 -0.64 2.91
CA ILE A 532 32.37 -1.11 3.32
C ILE A 532 33.23 0.11 3.63
N GLY A 533 33.76 0.17 4.84
CA GLY A 533 34.62 1.24 5.27
C GLY A 533 35.72 0.76 6.18
N SER A 534 36.84 1.47 6.18
CA SER A 534 37.87 1.29 7.23
C SER A 534 37.46 2.09 8.46
N THR A 535 38.11 1.79 9.61
CA THR A 535 37.97 2.61 10.83
C THR A 535 38.43 4.06 10.64
N SER A 536 39.11 4.35 9.54
CA SER A 536 39.64 5.68 9.17
C SER A 536 39.11 6.22 7.85
N ARG A 537 38.41 5.43 6.98
CA ARG A 537 37.92 5.90 5.66
C ARG A 537 36.73 5.03 5.18
N THR A 538 35.78 5.65 4.50
CA THR A 538 34.73 4.94 3.73
C THR A 538 35.25 4.58 2.34
N SER A 539 34.96 3.36 1.87
CA SER A 539 35.46 2.85 0.56
C SER A 539 34.37 2.54 -0.47
N GLY A 540 33.09 2.61 -0.13
CA GLY A 540 31.98 2.47 -1.09
C GLY A 540 30.81 1.64 -0.60
N PHE A 541 29.67 1.79 -1.29
CA PHE A 541 28.45 1.00 -1.06
C PHE A 541 28.41 -0.23 -1.97
N LEU A 542 27.90 -1.34 -1.42
CA LEU A 542 27.43 -2.48 -2.18
C LEU A 542 25.93 -2.64 -1.95
N GLU A 543 25.18 -2.68 -3.03
CA GLU A 543 23.74 -2.95 -2.96
C GLU A 543 23.50 -4.46 -2.83
N ALA A 544 22.51 -4.81 -2.03
CA ALA A 544 21.95 -6.14 -2.01
C ALA A 544 21.14 -6.38 -3.29
N VAL A 545 21.35 -7.52 -3.93
CA VAL A 545 20.62 -7.93 -5.12
C VAL A 545 19.63 -9.03 -4.76
N PRO A 546 18.47 -9.13 -5.46
CA PRO A 546 17.53 -10.23 -5.27
C PRO A 546 18.18 -11.57 -5.62
N ILE A 547 17.80 -12.61 -4.88
CA ILE A 547 18.06 -14.01 -5.22
C ILE A 547 16.73 -14.76 -5.29
N GLU A 548 16.60 -15.62 -6.32
CA GLU A 548 15.41 -16.46 -6.56
C GLU A 548 15.30 -17.60 -5.54
#